data_e2ead119984a8dfc824cef4c1790468e
#
_entry.id   e2ead119984a8dfc824cef4c1790468e
#
_cell.length_a   1.000
_cell.length_b   1.000
_cell.length_c   1.000
_cell.angle_alpha   90.00
_cell.angle_beta   90.00
_cell.angle_gamma   90.00
#
_symmetry.space_group_name_H-M   'P 1'
#
loop_
_entity.id
_entity.type
_entity.pdbx_description
1 polymer ?
#
loop_
_entity_poly.entity_id
_entity_poly.type
_entity_poly.pdbx_seq_one_letter_code
_entity_poly.pdbx_strand_id
1 'polypeptide(L)'
;MEKIMLAPLAYGLAVVLSLFVVFIGARFLLVPQAAAAGYGVPARPDGDTAYLTVKGLKDLTFGLLGLALIAFTTADAVAWYMLIVALVPLGDTLIVLRNGGTRAVAFGIHFATAVVVLLNAALLFAL
;
A
#
# COMPACT_ATOMS: atom_id res chain seq x y z
N MET A 1 -23.39 -11.69 3.57
CA MET A 1 -22.39 -12.31 4.48
C MET A 1 -22.69 -11.90 5.90
N GLU A 2 -22.71 -12.87 6.79
CA GLU A 2 -22.93 -12.58 8.20
C GLU A 2 -21.72 -11.90 8.84
N LYS A 3 -21.94 -11.04 9.85
CA LYS A 3 -20.86 -10.31 10.53
C LYS A 3 -19.81 -11.23 11.15
N ILE A 4 -20.21 -12.43 11.60
CA ILE A 4 -19.28 -13.39 12.18
C ILE A 4 -18.23 -13.88 11.18
N MET A 5 -18.57 -13.92 9.88
CA MET A 5 -17.63 -14.25 8.79
C MET A 5 -16.90 -13.02 8.27
N LEU A 6 -17.54 -11.86 8.37
CA LEU A 6 -17.03 -10.62 7.82
C LEU A 6 -15.80 -10.11 8.59
N ALA A 7 -15.83 -10.19 9.93
CA ALA A 7 -14.74 -9.67 10.75
C ALA A 7 -13.39 -10.35 10.47
N PRO A 8 -13.27 -11.70 10.47
CA PRO A 8 -12.00 -12.35 10.11
C PRO A 8 -11.51 -11.99 8.71
N LEU A 9 -12.43 -11.89 7.75
CA LEU A 9 -12.09 -11.52 6.38
C LEU A 9 -11.56 -10.08 6.31
N ALA A 10 -12.27 -9.14 6.92
CA ALA A 10 -11.90 -7.72 6.90
C ALA A 10 -10.56 -7.48 7.61
N TYR A 11 -10.40 -8.02 8.81
CA TYR A 11 -9.15 -7.87 9.58
C TYR A 11 -8.01 -8.67 8.97
N GLY A 12 -8.26 -9.87 8.46
CA GLY A 12 -7.26 -10.68 7.78
C GLY A 12 -6.69 -9.96 6.56
N LEU A 13 -7.58 -9.36 5.75
CA LEU A 13 -7.15 -8.58 4.58
C LEU A 13 -6.37 -7.34 5.01
N ALA A 14 -6.80 -6.65 6.07
CA ALA A 14 -6.09 -5.48 6.59
C ALA A 14 -4.66 -5.84 7.04
N VAL A 15 -4.50 -6.97 7.71
CA VAL A 15 -3.16 -7.47 8.11
C VAL A 15 -2.29 -7.75 6.89
N VAL A 16 -2.84 -8.46 5.90
CA VAL A 16 -2.10 -8.79 4.66
C VAL A 16 -1.67 -7.50 3.94
N LEU A 17 -2.56 -6.54 3.80
CA LEU A 17 -2.24 -5.27 3.15
C LEU A 17 -1.17 -4.49 3.91
N SER A 18 -1.24 -4.45 5.24
CA SER A 18 -0.24 -3.78 6.07
C SER A 18 1.12 -4.45 5.96
N LEU A 19 1.17 -5.78 5.99
CA LEU A 19 2.42 -6.54 5.80
C LEU A 19 2.98 -6.34 4.40
N PHE A 20 2.12 -6.23 3.39
CA PHE A 20 2.55 -5.95 2.02
C PHE A 20 3.27 -4.60 1.93
N VAL A 21 2.74 -3.57 2.57
CA VAL A 21 3.37 -2.24 2.60
C VAL A 21 4.68 -2.26 3.39
N VAL A 22 4.77 -3.00 4.50
CA VAL A 22 6.03 -3.23 5.22
C VAL A 22 7.07 -3.87 4.27
N PHE A 23 6.66 -4.87 3.50
CA PHE A 23 7.53 -5.54 2.53
C PHE A 23 8.03 -4.56 1.47
N ILE A 24 7.15 -3.75 0.90
CA ILE A 24 7.53 -2.74 -0.10
C ILE A 24 8.53 -1.76 0.51
N GLY A 25 8.27 -1.26 1.71
CA GLY A 25 9.18 -0.35 2.40
C GLY A 25 10.55 -0.96 2.63
N ALA A 26 10.60 -2.21 3.07
CA ALA A 26 11.85 -2.94 3.25
C ALA A 26 12.62 -3.09 1.93
N ARG A 27 11.92 -3.37 0.81
CA ARG A 27 12.59 -3.47 -0.50
C ARG A 27 13.20 -2.15 -0.93
N PHE A 28 12.51 -1.04 -0.75
CA PHE A 28 13.06 0.28 -1.09
C PHE A 28 14.23 0.67 -0.18
N LEU A 29 14.26 0.20 1.06
CA LEU A 29 15.40 0.42 1.96
C LEU A 29 16.62 -0.45 1.60
N LEU A 30 16.39 -1.71 1.23
CA LEU A 30 17.45 -2.69 1.03
C LEU A 30 17.96 -2.75 -0.42
N VAL A 31 17.06 -2.63 -1.40
CA VAL A 31 17.39 -2.72 -2.84
C VAL A 31 16.65 -1.63 -3.63
N PRO A 32 16.95 -0.35 -3.35
CA PRO A 32 16.14 0.77 -3.85
C PRO A 32 16.01 0.80 -5.38
N GLN A 33 17.07 0.52 -6.13
CA GLN A 33 17.02 0.60 -7.59
C GLN A 33 16.14 -0.51 -8.19
N ALA A 34 16.28 -1.74 -7.69
CA ALA A 34 15.45 -2.85 -8.13
C ALA A 34 13.98 -2.63 -7.73
N ALA A 35 13.74 -2.09 -6.53
CA ALA A 35 12.40 -1.78 -6.05
C ALA A 35 11.73 -0.72 -6.94
N ALA A 36 12.45 0.35 -7.31
CA ALA A 36 11.94 1.38 -8.20
C ALA A 36 11.59 0.83 -9.58
N ALA A 37 12.45 -0.01 -10.14
CA ALA A 37 12.22 -0.64 -11.45
C ALA A 37 10.93 -1.47 -11.44
N GLY A 38 10.73 -2.31 -10.41
CA GLY A 38 9.53 -3.11 -10.26
C GLY A 38 8.27 -2.28 -10.00
N TYR A 39 8.44 -1.11 -9.39
CA TYR A 39 7.35 -0.17 -9.12
C TYR A 39 6.84 0.53 -10.39
N GLY A 40 7.64 0.52 -11.45
CA GLY A 40 7.29 1.09 -12.74
C GLY A 40 7.83 2.50 -12.99
N VAL A 41 8.66 3.03 -12.08
CA VAL A 41 9.32 4.33 -12.23
C VAL A 41 10.81 4.12 -11.96
N PRO A 42 11.60 3.70 -12.97
CA PRO A 42 13.03 3.49 -12.78
C PRO A 42 13.72 4.76 -12.30
N ALA A 43 14.65 4.61 -11.36
CA ALA A 43 15.35 5.71 -10.73
C ALA A 43 16.82 5.73 -11.16
N ARG A 44 17.41 6.94 -11.16
CA ARG A 44 18.82 7.10 -11.50
C ARG A 44 19.70 6.71 -10.31
N PRO A 45 20.74 5.85 -10.54
CA PRO A 45 21.58 5.36 -9.44
C PRO A 45 22.32 6.45 -8.67
N ASP A 46 22.67 7.55 -9.36
CA ASP A 46 23.51 8.61 -8.79
C ASP A 46 22.73 9.76 -8.17
N GLY A 47 21.42 9.84 -8.39
CA GLY A 47 20.63 11.01 -7.95
C GLY A 47 19.39 10.69 -7.11
N ASP A 48 18.87 9.47 -7.20
CA ASP A 48 17.55 9.17 -6.68
C ASP A 48 17.57 8.26 -5.45
N THR A 49 18.70 7.68 -5.07
CA THR A 49 18.79 6.70 -3.99
C THR A 49 18.29 7.24 -2.65
N ALA A 50 18.63 8.48 -2.31
CA ALA A 50 18.16 9.09 -1.07
C ALA A 50 16.63 9.19 -1.03
N TYR A 51 16.00 9.60 -2.14
CA TYR A 51 14.53 9.68 -2.22
C TYR A 51 13.87 8.31 -2.14
N LEU A 52 14.50 7.30 -2.72
CA LEU A 52 13.99 5.92 -2.68
C LEU A 52 14.05 5.35 -1.26
N THR A 53 15.12 5.64 -0.52
CA THR A 53 15.21 5.20 0.89
C THR A 53 14.25 5.97 1.79
N VAL A 54 14.03 7.26 1.52
CA VAL A 54 12.98 8.03 2.21
C VAL A 54 11.61 7.41 1.96
N LYS A 55 11.30 7.04 0.70
CA LYS A 55 10.06 6.35 0.37
C LYS A 55 9.96 5.02 1.13
N GLY A 56 11.05 4.27 1.17
CA GLY A 56 11.09 2.98 1.89
C GLY A 56 10.78 3.14 3.38
N LEU A 57 11.37 4.13 4.02
CA LEU A 57 11.11 4.42 5.43
C LEU A 57 9.63 4.79 5.65
N LYS A 58 9.05 5.63 4.79
CA LYS A 58 7.64 6.01 4.90
C LYS A 58 6.72 4.83 4.71
N ASP A 59 6.95 4.00 3.69
CA ASP A 59 6.13 2.83 3.43
C ASP A 59 6.20 1.84 4.60
N LEU A 60 7.39 1.57 5.10
CA LEU A 60 7.58 0.71 6.27
C LEU A 60 6.78 1.24 7.47
N THR A 61 6.87 2.54 7.73
CA THR A 61 6.16 3.19 8.83
C THR A 61 4.64 3.13 8.64
N PHE A 62 4.14 3.35 7.42
CA PHE A 62 2.71 3.21 7.13
C PHE A 62 2.22 1.78 7.36
N GLY A 63 3.00 0.79 6.96
CA GLY A 63 2.64 -0.60 7.22
C GLY A 63 2.60 -0.93 8.72
N LEU A 64 3.59 -0.46 9.47
CA LEU A 64 3.61 -0.62 10.93
C LEU A 64 2.45 0.12 11.60
N LEU A 65 2.12 1.32 11.11
CA LEU A 65 0.95 2.06 11.60
C LEU A 65 -0.34 1.27 11.37
N GLY A 66 -0.49 0.67 10.19
CA GLY A 66 -1.64 -0.18 9.91
C GLY A 66 -1.77 -1.33 10.90
N LEU A 67 -0.68 -2.04 11.17
CA LEU A 67 -0.67 -3.13 12.15
C LEU A 67 -1.01 -2.64 13.56
N ALA A 68 -0.48 -1.49 13.96
CA ALA A 68 -0.77 -0.91 15.28
C ALA A 68 -2.24 -0.50 15.41
N LEU A 69 -2.81 0.09 14.37
CA LEU A 69 -4.24 0.45 14.38
C LEU A 69 -5.13 -0.80 14.47
N ILE A 70 -4.77 -1.87 13.77
CA ILE A 70 -5.50 -3.14 13.85
C ILE A 70 -5.43 -3.71 15.27
N ALA A 71 -4.26 -3.66 15.90
CA ALA A 71 -4.05 -4.25 17.23
C ALA A 71 -4.67 -3.44 18.35
N PHE A 72 -4.71 -2.11 18.25
CA PHE A 72 -4.97 -1.24 19.39
C PHE A 72 -6.16 -0.29 19.21
N THR A 73 -6.85 -0.32 18.07
CA THR A 73 -7.95 0.60 17.80
C THR A 73 -9.20 -0.16 17.30
N THR A 74 -10.14 0.59 16.75
CA THR A 74 -11.43 0.06 16.31
C THR A 74 -11.46 -0.23 14.81
N ALA A 75 -12.45 -1.00 14.37
CA ALA A 75 -12.67 -1.25 12.94
C ALA A 75 -12.86 0.04 12.16
N ASP A 76 -13.59 1.01 12.71
CA ASP A 76 -13.80 2.30 12.04
C ASP A 76 -12.49 3.06 11.86
N ALA A 77 -11.61 3.05 12.85
CA ALA A 77 -10.30 3.70 12.73
C ALA A 77 -9.46 3.06 11.63
N VAL A 78 -9.44 1.74 11.56
CA VAL A 78 -8.74 1.00 10.49
C VAL A 78 -9.37 1.29 9.13
N ALA A 79 -10.70 1.35 9.06
CA ALA A 79 -11.43 1.65 7.83
C ALA A 79 -11.06 3.03 7.29
N TRP A 80 -11.05 4.04 8.13
CA TRP A 80 -10.63 5.40 7.74
C TRP A 80 -9.17 5.43 7.27
N TYR A 81 -8.29 4.71 7.97
CA TYR A 81 -6.90 4.57 7.56
C TYR A 81 -6.81 3.99 6.15
N MET A 82 -7.48 2.87 5.89
CA MET A 82 -7.46 2.22 4.57
C MET A 82 -8.05 3.12 3.49
N LEU A 83 -9.15 3.81 3.77
CA LEU A 83 -9.76 4.73 2.81
C LEU A 83 -8.79 5.85 2.41
N ILE A 84 -8.10 6.44 3.37
CA ILE A 84 -7.18 7.54 3.12
C ILE A 84 -5.92 7.05 2.41
N VAL A 85 -5.32 5.95 2.87
CA VAL A 85 -4.08 5.45 2.23
C VAL A 85 -4.33 4.87 0.84
N ALA A 86 -5.57 4.61 0.45
CA ALA A 86 -5.90 4.24 -0.93
C ALA A 86 -5.53 5.35 -1.93
N LEU A 87 -5.40 6.60 -1.47
CA LEU A 87 -4.89 7.69 -2.31
C LEU A 87 -3.49 7.40 -2.84
N VAL A 88 -2.66 6.66 -2.10
CA VAL A 88 -1.29 6.34 -2.52
C VAL A 88 -1.29 5.49 -3.79
N PRO A 89 -1.86 4.28 -3.83
CA PRO A 89 -1.86 3.50 -5.06
C PRO A 89 -2.68 4.14 -6.19
N LEU A 90 -3.71 4.93 -5.88
CA LEU A 90 -4.41 5.71 -6.91
C LEU A 90 -3.49 6.75 -7.54
N GLY A 91 -2.76 7.50 -6.71
CA GLY A 91 -1.78 8.47 -7.18
C GLY A 91 -0.61 7.80 -7.91
N ASP A 92 -0.14 6.68 -7.39
CA ASP A 92 0.93 5.91 -8.03
C ASP A 92 0.55 5.45 -9.44
N THR A 93 -0.70 5.03 -9.64
CA THR A 93 -1.20 4.68 -10.98
C THR A 93 -0.98 5.83 -11.96
N LEU A 94 -1.37 7.02 -11.58
CA LEU A 94 -1.21 8.21 -12.41
C LEU A 94 0.26 8.58 -12.62
N ILE A 95 1.06 8.52 -11.55
CA ILE A 95 2.49 8.87 -11.59
C ILE A 95 3.25 7.90 -12.52
N VAL A 96 2.98 6.60 -12.43
CA VAL A 96 3.59 5.58 -13.31
C VAL A 96 3.26 5.89 -14.76
N LEU A 97 2.00 6.18 -15.08
CA LEU A 97 1.59 6.51 -16.45
C LEU A 97 2.26 7.79 -16.96
N ARG A 98 2.42 8.80 -16.12
CA ARG A 98 3.03 10.07 -16.50
C ARG A 98 4.53 9.99 -16.68
N ASN A 99 5.18 8.98 -16.10
CA ASN A 99 6.63 8.84 -16.14
C ASN A 99 7.10 7.66 -17.00
N GLY A 100 6.29 7.29 -17.98
CA GLY A 100 6.67 6.31 -18.98
C GLY A 100 6.54 4.85 -18.57
N GLY A 101 5.92 4.59 -17.42
CA GLY A 101 5.62 3.22 -16.99
C GLY A 101 4.54 2.58 -17.84
N THR A 102 4.48 1.25 -17.80
CA THR A 102 3.53 0.49 -18.61
C THR A 102 2.12 0.53 -18.02
N ARG A 103 1.11 0.35 -18.88
CA ARG A 103 -0.28 0.19 -18.43
C ARG A 103 -0.43 -1.06 -17.58
N ALA A 104 0.31 -2.11 -17.88
CA ALA A 104 0.26 -3.36 -17.11
C ALA A 104 0.67 -3.11 -15.65
N VAL A 105 1.75 -2.36 -15.40
CA VAL A 105 2.19 -2.01 -14.04
C VAL A 105 1.22 -1.04 -13.40
N ALA A 106 0.83 0.04 -14.09
CA ALA A 106 -0.07 1.05 -13.54
C ALA A 106 -1.41 0.45 -13.10
N PHE A 107 -2.05 -0.32 -13.95
CA PHE A 107 -3.38 -0.87 -13.65
C PHE A 107 -3.31 -2.23 -12.96
N GLY A 108 -2.38 -3.10 -13.35
CA GLY A 108 -2.27 -4.46 -12.79
C GLY A 108 -1.66 -4.51 -11.39
N ILE A 109 -0.87 -3.52 -11.02
CA ILE A 109 -0.24 -3.44 -9.69
C ILE A 109 -0.88 -2.32 -8.87
N HIS A 110 -0.73 -1.07 -9.31
CA HIS A 110 -1.10 0.09 -8.49
C HIS A 110 -2.61 0.30 -8.38
N PHE A 111 -3.31 0.31 -9.50
CA PHE A 111 -4.77 0.45 -9.48
C PHE A 111 -5.44 -0.76 -8.84
N ALA A 112 -4.97 -1.96 -9.15
CA ALA A 112 -5.49 -3.19 -8.52
C ALA A 112 -5.31 -3.15 -7.00
N THR A 113 -4.16 -2.68 -6.51
CA THR A 113 -3.93 -2.47 -5.07
C THR A 113 -4.92 -1.48 -4.50
N ALA A 114 -5.17 -0.35 -5.19
CA ALA A 114 -6.14 0.65 -4.74
C ALA A 114 -7.53 0.06 -4.58
N VAL A 115 -7.98 -0.76 -5.55
CA VAL A 115 -9.28 -1.43 -5.49
C VAL A 115 -9.37 -2.34 -4.27
N VAL A 116 -8.34 -3.13 -4.00
CA VAL A 116 -8.31 -4.03 -2.85
C VAL A 116 -8.33 -3.25 -1.53
N VAL A 117 -7.57 -2.16 -1.44
CA VAL A 117 -7.56 -1.30 -0.24
C VAL A 117 -8.93 -0.67 0.00
N LEU A 118 -9.57 -0.15 -1.06
CA LEU A 118 -10.91 0.44 -0.96
C LEU A 118 -11.95 -0.60 -0.57
N LEU A 119 -11.86 -1.81 -1.12
CA LEU A 119 -12.73 -2.92 -0.73
C LEU A 119 -12.53 -3.25 0.74
N ASN A 120 -11.30 -3.28 1.23
CA ASN A 120 -11.01 -3.52 2.64
C ASN A 120 -11.62 -2.45 3.54
N ALA A 121 -11.52 -1.17 3.15
CA ALA A 121 -12.16 -0.09 3.88
C ALA A 121 -13.68 -0.31 3.98
N ALA A 122 -14.31 -0.67 2.86
CA ALA A 122 -15.75 -0.94 2.83
C ALA A 122 -16.14 -2.10 3.76
N LEU A 123 -15.36 -3.18 3.75
CA LEU A 123 -15.59 -4.33 4.62
C LEU A 123 -15.47 -3.94 6.10
N LEU A 124 -14.47 -3.14 6.45
CA LEU A 124 -14.27 -2.68 7.82
C LEU A 124 -15.40 -1.74 8.28
N PHE A 125 -15.86 -0.84 7.40
CA PHE A 125 -17.00 0.02 7.72
C PHE A 125 -18.30 -0.77 7.89
N ALA A 126 -18.42 -1.93 7.27
CA ALA A 126 -19.59 -2.78 7.40
C ALA A 126 -19.64 -3.56 8.73
N LEU A 127 -18.56 -3.56 9.49
CA LEU A 127 -18.55 -4.16 10.82
C LEU A 127 -19.25 -3.26 11.82
#